data_1868ff1f771f2e30a2c7c3908140c040
#
_entry.id   1868ff1f771f2e30a2c7c3908140c040
#
_cell.length_a   1.000
_cell.length_b   1.000
_cell.length_c   1.000
_cell.angle_alpha   90.00
_cell.angle_beta   90.00
_cell.angle_gamma   90.00
#
_symmetry.space_group_name_H-M   'P 1'
#
loop_
_entity.id
_entity.type
_entity.pdbx_description
1 polymer ?
#
loop_
_entity_poly.entity_id
_entity_poly.type
_entity_poly.pdbx_seq_one_letter_code
_entity_poly.pdbx_strand_id
1 'polypeptide(L)'
;MSKIKSILSSLLLGLAAFSGLTSCCDSTDKPQEAEIHTLADLAGKRTAVLAGSMFQSVLEPLQPGILEYKPYTYTRVMVQALRERKIDAVLEDEPIAQLWAAYYPEELYVAFTYADDNYSFATRKADPLNARISAVIQQLEQSGELEQFKEKWCQSIDQNRHITEWTHKEDYDGSAGTIRYATDPAQVPMAYQAYNELLGMDIEVINRVAYELNMKVEYIFMNFAELLPALQEGKADLVGGCMSITPARQEKVDFVHPYYKGGMAVLARRASKTQQKAE
;
A
#
# COMPACT_ATOMS: atom_id res chain seq x y z
N MET A 1 -35.77 63.59 33.37
CA MET A 1 -34.97 64.70 33.92
C MET A 1 -33.64 64.62 33.23
N SER A 2 -33.48 65.52 32.33
CA SER A 2 -32.71 66.77 32.31
C SER A 2 -31.31 66.51 31.75
N LYS A 3 -31.09 66.90 30.48
CA LYS A 3 -30.45 68.16 30.02
C LYS A 3 -28.93 68.11 30.22
N ILE A 4 -28.02 68.54 29.34
CA ILE A 4 -27.97 69.68 28.42
C ILE A 4 -26.73 69.51 27.53
N LYS A 5 -26.81 69.65 26.23
CA LYS A 5 -26.25 70.63 25.31
C LYS A 5 -24.74 70.90 25.41
N SER A 6 -24.04 70.69 24.29
CA SER A 6 -23.73 71.62 23.18
C SER A 6 -22.51 72.48 23.39
N ILE A 7 -21.60 72.55 22.45
CA ILE A 7 -21.10 73.70 21.69
C ILE A 7 -19.92 73.27 20.80
N LEU A 8 -20.11 73.28 19.56
CA LEU A 8 -19.47 73.96 18.41
C LEU A 8 -18.14 74.72 18.69
N SER A 9 -17.09 74.43 17.90
CA SER A 9 -16.67 75.40 16.87
C SER A 9 -15.40 74.95 16.13
N SER A 10 -15.50 74.81 14.88
CA SER A 10 -14.66 75.20 13.73
C SER A 10 -13.15 75.45 13.95
N LEU A 11 -12.25 74.82 13.17
CA LEU A 11 -11.39 75.54 12.22
C LEU A 11 -10.88 74.64 11.10
N LEU A 12 -10.87 75.20 9.90
CA LEU A 12 -10.50 74.67 8.63
C LEU A 12 -8.96 74.54 8.43
N LEU A 13 -8.62 73.79 7.40
CA LEU A 13 -7.48 73.83 6.48
C LEU A 13 -6.31 72.89 6.79
N GLY A 14 -6.08 72.03 5.78
CA GLY A 14 -4.86 71.34 5.49
C GLY A 14 -5.04 70.19 4.53
N LEU A 15 -5.23 70.50 3.21
CA LEU A 15 -5.09 69.48 2.14
C LEU A 15 -3.69 68.94 2.14
N ALA A 16 -3.55 67.62 2.25
CA ALA A 16 -2.46 66.86 1.67
C ALA A 16 -3.01 65.49 1.29
N ALA A 17 -3.21 65.30 -0.02
CA ALA A 17 -3.51 64.04 -0.60
C ALA A 17 -2.31 63.12 -0.46
N PHE A 18 -2.49 62.04 0.29
CA PHE A 18 -1.60 60.86 0.25
C PHE A 18 -2.47 59.70 -0.14
N SER A 19 -2.47 59.44 -1.43
CA SER A 19 -2.98 58.19 -2.01
C SER A 19 -2.02 57.08 -1.67
N GLY A 20 -2.22 56.52 -0.46
CA GLY A 20 -1.57 55.28 -0.06
C GLY A 20 -2.45 54.11 -0.54
N LEU A 21 -2.07 53.51 -1.64
CA LEU A 21 -2.51 52.20 -2.04
C LEU A 21 -2.10 51.19 -0.97
N THR A 22 -2.97 50.87 -0.05
CA THR A 22 -2.88 49.64 0.74
C THR A 22 -3.33 48.51 -0.17
N SER A 23 -2.39 48.03 -0.99
CA SER A 23 -2.50 46.68 -1.59
C SER A 23 -2.49 45.71 -0.42
N CYS A 24 -3.66 45.27 0.03
CA CYS A 24 -3.78 44.03 0.76
C CYS A 24 -3.37 42.91 -0.18
N CYS A 25 -2.07 42.60 -0.18
CA CYS A 25 -1.61 41.29 -0.65
C CYS A 25 -2.15 40.25 0.33
N ASP A 26 -3.37 39.82 0.10
CA ASP A 26 -3.88 38.59 0.65
C ASP A 26 -3.35 37.45 -0.28
N SER A 27 -2.02 37.33 -0.32
CA SER A 27 -1.37 36.18 -0.88
C SER A 27 -1.51 35.04 0.12
N THR A 28 -2.66 34.38 0.08
CA THR A 28 -2.80 33.02 0.59
C THR A 28 -2.05 32.08 -0.39
N ASP A 29 -0.78 32.33 -0.59
CA ASP A 29 0.16 31.36 -1.15
C ASP A 29 0.33 30.25 -0.10
N LYS A 30 -0.60 29.30 -0.13
CA LYS A 30 -0.33 28.00 0.47
C LYS A 30 0.85 27.44 -0.30
N PRO A 31 1.95 27.04 0.38
CA PRO A 31 3.09 26.46 -0.32
C PRO A 31 2.59 25.33 -1.20
N GLN A 32 2.92 25.40 -2.48
CA GLN A 32 2.67 24.32 -3.42
C GLN A 32 3.29 23.06 -2.84
N GLU A 33 2.51 22.00 -2.63
CA GLU A 33 3.04 20.74 -2.15
C GLU A 33 4.12 20.30 -3.14
N ALA A 34 5.39 20.33 -2.70
CA ALA A 34 6.51 19.91 -3.55
C ALA A 34 6.26 18.46 -3.99
N GLU A 35 6.37 18.22 -5.28
CA GLU A 35 6.24 16.89 -5.86
C GLU A 35 7.30 15.96 -5.27
N ILE A 36 6.93 14.69 -5.13
CA ILE A 36 7.79 13.65 -4.57
C ILE A 36 8.32 12.83 -5.75
N HIS A 37 9.64 12.80 -5.91
CA HIS A 37 10.32 12.06 -7.01
C HIS A 37 11.35 11.06 -6.50
N THR A 38 11.79 11.23 -5.25
CA THR A 38 12.81 10.38 -4.62
C THR A 38 12.49 10.14 -3.16
N LEU A 39 13.15 9.17 -2.54
CA LEU A 39 13.03 8.96 -1.08
C LEU A 39 13.50 10.18 -0.26
N ALA A 40 14.44 10.97 -0.78
CA ALA A 40 14.90 12.18 -0.11
C ALA A 40 13.82 13.26 0.00
N ASP A 41 12.86 13.30 -0.93
CA ASP A 41 11.73 14.25 -0.93
C ASP A 41 10.69 13.96 0.15
N LEU A 42 10.83 12.84 0.85
CA LEU A 42 10.03 12.51 2.04
C LEU A 42 10.45 13.34 3.26
N ALA A 43 11.57 14.07 3.19
CA ALA A 43 11.97 15.00 4.24
C ALA A 43 10.89 16.07 4.46
N GLY A 44 10.50 16.28 5.70
CA GLY A 44 9.41 17.19 6.08
C GLY A 44 8.00 16.68 5.75
N LYS A 45 7.84 15.44 5.27
CA LYS A 45 6.53 14.82 4.98
C LYS A 45 6.08 13.90 6.11
N ARG A 46 4.76 13.77 6.24
CA ARG A 46 4.12 12.75 7.07
C ARG A 46 4.00 11.48 6.24
N THR A 47 4.76 10.46 6.60
CA THR A 47 4.90 9.24 5.80
C THR A 47 4.34 8.04 6.55
N ALA A 48 3.65 7.17 5.85
CA ALA A 48 3.05 5.97 6.43
C ALA A 48 3.46 4.70 5.68
N VAL A 49 3.39 3.59 6.41
CA VAL A 49 3.63 2.23 5.93
C VAL A 49 2.68 1.24 6.59
N LEU A 50 2.53 0.07 6.00
CA LEU A 50 1.84 -1.04 6.67
C LEU A 50 2.70 -1.56 7.85
N ALA A 51 2.07 -1.78 8.99
CA ALA A 51 2.73 -2.31 10.18
C ALA A 51 3.28 -3.73 9.91
N GLY A 52 4.54 -3.95 10.30
CA GLY A 52 5.24 -5.22 10.05
C GLY A 52 5.80 -5.36 8.62
N SER A 53 5.53 -4.41 7.72
CA SER A 53 6.14 -4.41 6.38
C SER A 53 7.62 -4.07 6.44
N MET A 54 8.35 -4.43 5.40
CA MET A 54 9.77 -4.08 5.26
C MET A 54 10.00 -2.56 5.13
N PHE A 55 8.98 -1.81 4.72
CA PHE A 55 9.05 -0.36 4.54
C PHE A 55 9.37 0.40 5.83
N GLN A 56 9.11 -0.20 7.00
CA GLN A 56 9.59 0.35 8.28
C GLN A 56 11.12 0.50 8.29
N SER A 57 11.84 -0.54 7.83
CA SER A 57 13.31 -0.52 7.75
C SER A 57 13.82 0.43 6.65
N VAL A 58 13.06 0.64 5.58
CA VAL A 58 13.40 1.61 4.52
C VAL A 58 13.30 3.04 5.05
N LEU A 59 12.29 3.34 5.87
CA LEU A 59 12.09 4.68 6.43
C LEU A 59 12.99 4.99 7.63
N GLU A 60 13.45 3.98 8.36
CA GLU A 60 14.25 4.17 9.58
C GLU A 60 15.48 5.08 9.37
N PRO A 61 16.31 4.93 8.33
CA PRO A 61 17.43 5.83 8.06
C PRO A 61 16.98 7.26 7.70
N LEU A 62 15.76 7.45 7.22
CA LEU A 62 15.21 8.73 6.79
C LEU A 62 14.47 9.48 7.92
N GLN A 63 14.19 8.81 9.05
CA GLN A 63 13.39 9.35 10.14
C GLN A 63 13.84 10.73 10.65
N PRO A 64 15.13 11.06 10.76
CA PRO A 64 15.51 12.41 11.21
C PRO A 64 15.00 13.54 10.33
N GLY A 65 14.69 13.25 9.06
CA GLY A 65 14.17 14.23 8.10
C GLY A 65 12.66 14.17 7.91
N ILE A 66 12.01 13.08 8.30
CA ILE A 66 10.55 12.90 8.14
C ILE A 66 9.81 13.65 9.26
N LEU A 67 8.76 14.39 8.90
CA LEU A 67 7.96 15.15 9.88
C LEU A 67 7.22 14.24 10.85
N GLU A 68 6.61 13.18 10.34
CA GLU A 68 5.90 12.17 11.12
C GLU A 68 5.99 10.82 10.41
N TYR A 69 6.35 9.78 11.16
CA TYR A 69 6.28 8.39 10.72
C TYR A 69 5.13 7.67 11.41
N LYS A 70 4.26 7.03 10.63
CA LYS A 70 3.10 6.33 11.17
C LYS A 70 2.88 4.95 10.53
N PRO A 71 2.99 3.86 11.30
CA PRO A 71 2.54 2.55 10.85
C PRO A 71 1.02 2.42 10.95
N TYR A 72 0.41 1.80 9.97
CA TYR A 72 -1.01 1.48 9.91
C TYR A 72 -1.23 -0.02 9.89
N THR A 73 -2.32 -0.48 10.52
CA THR A 73 -2.67 -1.91 10.52
C THR A 73 -3.27 -2.35 9.17
N TYR A 74 -3.95 -1.44 8.47
CA TYR A 74 -4.65 -1.74 7.23
C TYR A 74 -4.31 -0.74 6.13
N THR A 75 -3.92 -1.24 4.95
CA THR A 75 -3.59 -0.41 3.78
C THR A 75 -4.75 0.51 3.41
N ARG A 76 -5.99 0.04 3.43
CA ARG A 76 -7.17 0.87 3.14
C ARG A 76 -7.29 2.09 4.05
N VAL A 77 -7.02 1.94 5.34
CA VAL A 77 -7.06 3.05 6.30
C VAL A 77 -5.93 4.03 6.05
N MET A 78 -4.75 3.53 5.72
CA MET A 78 -3.58 4.32 5.33
C MET A 78 -3.85 5.15 4.07
N VAL A 79 -4.39 4.55 3.02
CA VAL A 79 -4.78 5.23 1.78
C VAL A 79 -5.88 6.27 2.03
N GLN A 80 -6.86 5.98 2.87
CA GLN A 80 -7.87 6.95 3.26
C GLN A 80 -7.25 8.16 3.99
N ALA A 81 -6.29 7.93 4.89
CA ALA A 81 -5.56 9.01 5.58
C ALA A 81 -4.75 9.86 4.59
N LEU A 82 -4.18 9.27 3.53
CA LEU A 82 -3.51 9.98 2.45
C LEU A 82 -4.49 10.89 1.70
N ARG A 83 -5.66 10.38 1.31
CA ARG A 83 -6.70 11.14 0.63
C ARG A 83 -7.24 12.29 1.48
N GLU A 84 -7.41 12.08 2.79
CA GLU A 84 -7.87 13.09 3.75
C GLU A 84 -6.77 14.08 4.19
N ARG A 85 -5.59 14.05 3.57
CA ARG A 85 -4.46 14.94 3.88
C ARG A 85 -3.94 14.82 5.32
N LYS A 86 -4.16 13.69 5.97
CA LYS A 86 -3.61 13.37 7.30
C LYS A 86 -2.15 12.92 7.22
N ILE A 87 -1.77 12.34 6.08
CA ILE A 87 -0.40 11.98 5.70
C ILE A 87 -0.13 12.47 4.27
N ASP A 88 1.13 12.50 3.87
CA ASP A 88 1.56 13.09 2.60
C ASP A 88 2.05 12.04 1.62
N ALA A 89 2.59 10.93 2.11
CA ALA A 89 3.09 9.82 1.30
C ALA A 89 2.87 8.47 1.99
N VAL A 90 2.79 7.42 1.18
CA VAL A 90 2.72 6.03 1.60
C VAL A 90 3.80 5.26 0.85
N LEU A 91 4.63 4.48 1.57
CA LEU A 91 5.47 3.45 0.97
C LEU A 91 4.68 2.16 0.94
N GLU A 92 4.61 1.55 -0.23
CA GLU A 92 3.78 0.38 -0.48
C GLU A 92 4.41 -0.50 -1.58
N ASP A 93 3.96 -1.73 -1.67
CA ASP A 93 4.26 -2.62 -2.77
C ASP A 93 3.71 -2.06 -4.09
N GLU A 94 4.49 -2.13 -5.15
CA GLU A 94 4.15 -1.52 -6.44
C GLU A 94 2.76 -1.91 -6.96
N PRO A 95 2.36 -3.21 -7.00
CA PRO A 95 1.04 -3.58 -7.51
C PRO A 95 -0.11 -3.02 -6.68
N ILE A 96 0.09 -2.88 -5.36
CA ILE A 96 -0.89 -2.29 -4.46
C ILE A 96 -0.98 -0.78 -4.68
N ALA A 97 0.16 -0.09 -4.77
CA ALA A 97 0.20 1.35 -5.03
C ALA A 97 -0.43 1.70 -6.39
N GLN A 98 -0.13 0.94 -7.45
CA GLN A 98 -0.71 1.10 -8.78
C GLN A 98 -2.23 0.92 -8.75
N LEU A 99 -2.71 -0.09 -8.04
CA LEU A 99 -4.14 -0.32 -7.89
C LEU A 99 -4.85 0.87 -7.23
N TRP A 100 -4.31 1.38 -6.11
CA TRP A 100 -4.92 2.52 -5.42
C TRP A 100 -4.87 3.81 -6.24
N ALA A 101 -3.79 4.06 -6.99
CA ALA A 101 -3.70 5.16 -7.93
C ALA A 101 -4.75 5.04 -9.05
N ALA A 102 -5.03 3.83 -9.51
CA ALA A 102 -6.05 3.58 -10.52
C ALA A 102 -7.49 3.67 -9.97
N TYR A 103 -7.72 3.32 -8.71
CA TYR A 103 -9.03 3.52 -8.06
C TYR A 103 -9.37 5.00 -7.82
N TYR A 104 -8.35 5.83 -7.60
CA TYR A 104 -8.51 7.27 -7.33
C TYR A 104 -7.65 8.13 -8.27
N PRO A 105 -7.82 8.03 -9.60
CA PRO A 105 -6.90 8.62 -10.59
C PRO A 105 -6.83 10.15 -10.54
N GLU A 106 -7.89 10.80 -10.01
CA GLU A 106 -7.94 12.25 -9.86
C GLU A 106 -7.28 12.74 -8.56
N GLU A 107 -7.08 11.84 -7.59
CA GLU A 107 -6.58 12.18 -6.27
C GLU A 107 -5.17 11.66 -6.01
N LEU A 108 -4.86 10.44 -6.48
CA LEU A 108 -3.64 9.71 -6.18
C LEU A 108 -2.80 9.43 -7.41
N TYR A 109 -1.51 9.24 -7.22
CA TYR A 109 -0.58 8.77 -8.24
C TYR A 109 0.60 8.03 -7.60
N VAL A 110 1.19 7.11 -8.33
CA VAL A 110 2.49 6.54 -7.97
C VAL A 110 3.54 7.58 -8.30
N ALA A 111 4.17 8.14 -7.29
CA ALA A 111 5.15 9.20 -7.43
C ALA A 111 6.42 8.67 -8.12
N PHE A 112 6.90 7.51 -7.67
CA PHE A 112 7.98 6.76 -8.30
C PHE A 112 8.02 5.33 -7.76
N THR A 113 8.66 4.45 -8.51
CA THR A 113 9.10 3.12 -8.08
C THR A 113 10.61 3.16 -7.85
N TYR A 114 11.14 2.46 -6.84
CA TYR A 114 12.55 2.64 -6.48
C TYR A 114 13.26 1.36 -6.20
N ALA A 115 12.91 0.26 -6.11
CA ALA A 115 13.70 -0.96 -5.92
C ALA A 115 12.93 -2.18 -6.45
N ASP A 116 13.68 -3.16 -6.89
CA ASP A 116 13.11 -4.48 -7.17
C ASP A 116 12.74 -5.16 -5.85
N ASP A 117 11.61 -5.87 -5.85
CA ASP A 117 11.18 -6.69 -4.74
C ASP A 117 10.66 -8.04 -5.27
N ASN A 118 10.95 -9.10 -4.53
CA ASN A 118 10.48 -10.44 -4.83
C ASN A 118 9.53 -10.88 -3.72
N TYR A 119 8.30 -11.21 -4.08
CA TYR A 119 7.35 -11.78 -3.13
C TYR A 119 7.39 -13.29 -3.15
N SER A 120 7.33 -13.86 -1.97
CA SER A 120 7.35 -15.29 -1.76
C SER A 120 6.47 -15.69 -0.58
N PHE A 121 6.06 -16.93 -0.55
CA PHE A 121 5.53 -17.52 0.68
C PHE A 121 6.69 -17.93 1.59
N ALA A 122 6.45 -17.87 2.88
CA ALA A 122 7.42 -18.31 3.89
C ALA A 122 6.91 -19.53 4.65
N THR A 123 7.84 -20.44 4.96
CA THR A 123 7.68 -21.62 5.80
C THR A 123 8.57 -21.50 7.04
N ARG A 124 8.35 -22.33 8.05
CA ARG A 124 9.34 -22.49 9.12
C ARG A 124 10.68 -22.95 8.53
N LYS A 125 11.75 -22.69 9.28
CA LYS A 125 13.08 -23.19 8.92
C LYS A 125 13.09 -24.70 8.73
N ALA A 126 13.73 -25.15 7.66
CA ALA A 126 13.91 -26.55 7.30
C ALA A 126 12.59 -27.36 7.18
N ASP A 127 11.47 -26.69 6.93
CA ASP A 127 10.19 -27.37 6.72
C ASP A 127 10.22 -28.11 5.35
N PRO A 128 9.96 -29.41 5.31
CA PRO A 128 9.99 -30.19 4.07
C PRO A 128 8.94 -29.73 3.04
N LEU A 129 7.90 -29.04 3.45
CA LEU A 129 6.88 -28.46 2.57
C LEU A 129 7.48 -27.37 1.67
N ASN A 130 8.53 -26.67 2.12
CA ASN A 130 9.20 -25.62 1.36
C ASN A 130 9.68 -26.10 -0.02
N ALA A 131 10.43 -27.20 -0.06
CA ALA A 131 10.97 -27.73 -1.32
C ALA A 131 9.87 -28.20 -2.27
N ARG A 132 8.79 -28.77 -1.73
CA ARG A 132 7.64 -29.23 -2.54
C ARG A 132 6.91 -28.05 -3.17
N ILE A 133 6.60 -27.01 -2.39
CA ILE A 133 5.95 -25.79 -2.89
C ILE A 133 6.85 -25.08 -3.90
N SER A 134 8.15 -24.94 -3.59
CA SER A 134 9.13 -24.31 -4.49
C SER A 134 9.17 -24.99 -5.85
N ALA A 135 9.15 -26.33 -5.88
CA ALA A 135 9.17 -27.09 -7.13
C ALA A 135 7.93 -26.79 -8.00
N VAL A 136 6.74 -26.72 -7.40
CA VAL A 136 5.52 -26.36 -8.13
C VAL A 136 5.58 -24.91 -8.64
N ILE A 137 5.99 -23.95 -7.81
CA ILE A 137 6.08 -22.55 -8.25
C ILE A 137 7.10 -22.39 -9.38
N GLN A 138 8.22 -23.10 -9.36
CA GLN A 138 9.18 -23.14 -10.48
C GLN A 138 8.56 -23.69 -11.78
N GLN A 139 7.72 -24.71 -11.68
CA GLN A 139 6.98 -25.23 -12.84
C GLN A 139 6.00 -24.18 -13.40
N LEU A 140 5.28 -23.48 -12.53
CA LEU A 140 4.37 -22.40 -12.93
C LEU A 140 5.12 -21.20 -13.56
N GLU A 141 6.33 -20.90 -13.11
CA GLU A 141 7.20 -19.89 -13.74
C GLU A 141 7.62 -20.36 -15.14
N GLN A 142 8.09 -21.60 -15.25
CA GLN A 142 8.57 -22.19 -16.54
C GLN A 142 7.45 -22.34 -17.57
N SER A 143 6.24 -22.65 -17.15
CA SER A 143 5.06 -22.76 -18.04
C SER A 143 4.52 -21.40 -18.46
N GLY A 144 4.89 -20.31 -17.79
CA GLY A 144 4.35 -18.97 -17.98
C GLY A 144 3.03 -18.71 -17.27
N GLU A 145 2.54 -19.64 -16.45
CA GLU A 145 1.29 -19.45 -15.68
C GLU A 145 1.40 -18.33 -14.65
N LEU A 146 2.56 -18.13 -14.01
CA LEU A 146 2.75 -17.01 -13.07
C LEU A 146 2.56 -15.65 -13.76
N GLU A 147 3.02 -15.49 -15.01
CA GLU A 147 2.82 -14.24 -15.74
C GLU A 147 1.34 -14.03 -16.11
N GLN A 148 0.61 -15.09 -16.47
CA GLN A 148 -0.84 -15.02 -16.69
C GLN A 148 -1.59 -14.61 -15.41
N PHE A 149 -1.19 -15.13 -14.24
CA PHE A 149 -1.77 -14.72 -12.97
C PHE A 149 -1.46 -13.24 -12.65
N LYS A 150 -0.23 -12.80 -12.93
CA LYS A 150 0.18 -11.40 -12.79
C LYS A 150 -0.64 -10.48 -13.71
N GLU A 151 -0.79 -10.81 -14.97
CA GLU A 151 -1.64 -10.06 -15.90
C GLU A 151 -3.08 -9.97 -15.40
N LYS A 152 -3.64 -11.11 -15.01
CA LYS A 152 -5.02 -11.21 -14.51
C LYS A 152 -5.26 -10.35 -13.27
N TRP A 153 -4.39 -10.41 -12.29
CA TRP A 153 -4.63 -9.79 -10.97
C TRP A 153 -4.02 -8.41 -10.82
N CYS A 154 -2.85 -8.16 -11.37
CA CYS A 154 -2.07 -6.95 -11.09
C CYS A 154 -2.07 -5.95 -12.25
N GLN A 155 -2.22 -6.39 -13.50
CA GLN A 155 -2.17 -5.49 -14.67
C GLN A 155 -3.55 -5.18 -15.24
N SER A 156 -4.50 -6.09 -15.16
CA SER A 156 -5.87 -5.89 -15.61
C SER A 156 -6.67 -5.12 -14.56
N ILE A 157 -6.68 -3.80 -14.65
CA ILE A 157 -7.47 -2.90 -13.77
C ILE A 157 -8.92 -2.80 -14.27
N ASP A 158 -9.47 -3.85 -14.81
CA ASP A 158 -10.90 -3.87 -15.14
C ASP A 158 -11.72 -3.97 -13.85
N GLN A 159 -12.48 -2.92 -13.56
CA GLN A 159 -13.40 -2.86 -12.42
C GLN A 159 -14.52 -3.93 -12.51
N ASN A 160 -14.72 -4.50 -13.69
CA ASN A 160 -15.66 -5.59 -13.96
C ASN A 160 -14.98 -6.97 -13.95
N ARG A 161 -13.94 -7.16 -13.15
CA ARG A 161 -13.31 -8.47 -13.01
C ARG A 161 -14.36 -9.53 -12.74
N HIS A 162 -14.69 -10.27 -13.78
CA HIS A 162 -15.40 -11.53 -13.61
C HIS A 162 -14.45 -12.43 -12.82
N ILE A 163 -14.85 -12.75 -11.60
CA ILE A 163 -14.22 -13.75 -10.78
C ILE A 163 -14.34 -15.04 -11.60
N THR A 164 -13.27 -15.42 -12.27
CA THR A 164 -13.21 -16.75 -12.86
C THR A 164 -13.05 -17.71 -11.71
N GLU A 165 -14.09 -18.50 -11.47
CA GLU A 165 -14.02 -19.59 -10.50
C GLU A 165 -12.76 -20.40 -10.77
N TRP A 166 -12.10 -20.82 -9.69
CA TRP A 166 -11.01 -21.75 -9.79
C TRP A 166 -11.55 -23.07 -10.37
N THR A 167 -11.19 -23.37 -11.61
CA THR A 167 -11.82 -24.41 -12.43
C THR A 167 -11.51 -25.84 -11.98
N HIS A 168 -10.63 -26.03 -10.98
CA HIS A 168 -10.15 -27.36 -10.56
C HIS A 168 -10.58 -27.76 -9.14
N LYS A 169 -11.55 -27.07 -8.53
CA LYS A 169 -12.00 -27.37 -7.15
C LYS A 169 -12.46 -28.82 -6.94
N GLU A 170 -12.95 -29.48 -7.99
CA GLU A 170 -13.54 -30.82 -7.92
C GLU A 170 -12.62 -31.93 -8.44
N ASP A 171 -11.44 -31.57 -8.99
CA ASP A 171 -10.58 -32.52 -9.71
C ASP A 171 -9.57 -33.25 -8.81
N TYR A 172 -9.50 -32.93 -7.50
CA TYR A 172 -8.58 -33.56 -6.57
C TYR A 172 -9.21 -33.78 -5.19
N ASP A 173 -8.78 -34.82 -4.50
CA ASP A 173 -9.36 -35.22 -3.20
C ASP A 173 -8.66 -34.61 -1.98
N GLY A 174 -7.47 -34.03 -2.21
CA GLY A 174 -6.64 -33.42 -1.17
C GLY A 174 -6.15 -34.42 -0.12
N SER A 175 -5.98 -35.70 -0.51
CA SER A 175 -5.63 -36.80 0.40
C SER A 175 -4.17 -36.74 0.91
N ALA A 176 -3.31 -35.93 0.27
CA ALA A 176 -1.92 -35.79 0.66
C ALA A 176 -1.70 -34.88 1.91
N GLY A 177 -2.76 -34.31 2.48
CA GLY A 177 -2.72 -33.49 3.68
C GLY A 177 -3.34 -32.10 3.54
N THR A 178 -3.03 -31.23 4.49
CA THR A 178 -3.57 -29.85 4.52
C THR A 178 -2.43 -28.87 4.71
N ILE A 179 -2.47 -27.76 3.98
CA ILE A 179 -1.61 -26.59 4.13
C ILE A 179 -2.41 -25.55 4.91
N ARG A 180 -2.00 -25.21 6.13
CA ARG A 180 -2.56 -24.09 6.89
C ARG A 180 -1.88 -22.82 6.41
N TYR A 181 -2.57 -22.08 5.52
CA TYR A 181 -2.06 -20.86 4.93
C TYR A 181 -2.62 -19.62 5.62
N ALA A 182 -1.75 -18.81 6.22
CA ALA A 182 -2.14 -17.56 6.84
C ALA A 182 -1.81 -16.35 5.95
N THR A 183 -2.75 -15.43 5.84
CA THR A 183 -2.64 -14.20 5.03
C THR A 183 -3.47 -13.07 5.63
N ASP A 184 -3.14 -11.83 5.23
CA ASP A 184 -3.96 -10.65 5.49
C ASP A 184 -4.96 -10.47 4.33
N PRO A 185 -6.28 -10.65 4.58
CA PRO A 185 -7.31 -10.61 3.54
C PRO A 185 -7.67 -9.19 3.08
N ALA A 186 -6.80 -8.21 3.31
CA ALA A 186 -6.97 -6.82 2.92
C ALA A 186 -5.90 -6.31 1.93
N GLN A 187 -5.09 -7.21 1.36
CA GLN A 187 -3.97 -6.90 0.46
C GLN A 187 -4.38 -7.06 -1.02
N VAL A 188 -5.25 -6.18 -1.50
CA VAL A 188 -5.64 -6.17 -2.93
C VAL A 188 -4.45 -5.69 -3.77
N PRO A 189 -4.08 -6.35 -4.85
CA PRO A 189 -4.72 -7.46 -5.56
C PRO A 189 -4.20 -8.85 -5.20
N MET A 190 -3.38 -9.00 -4.16
CA MET A 190 -2.68 -10.23 -3.86
C MET A 190 -3.51 -11.21 -3.04
N ALA A 191 -4.09 -10.76 -1.91
CA ALA A 191 -5.00 -11.55 -1.09
C ALA A 191 -6.09 -10.65 -0.53
N TYR A 192 -7.35 -10.89 -0.89
CA TYR A 192 -8.46 -10.07 -0.39
C TYR A 192 -9.78 -10.81 -0.38
N GLN A 193 -10.67 -10.40 0.52
CA GLN A 193 -12.00 -10.96 0.61
C GLN A 193 -13.01 -10.08 -0.14
N ALA A 194 -13.72 -10.67 -1.09
CA ALA A 194 -14.83 -10.05 -1.80
C ALA A 194 -15.90 -11.10 -2.13
N TYR A 195 -17.18 -10.71 -2.09
CA TYR A 195 -18.32 -11.58 -2.43
C TYR A 195 -18.36 -12.91 -1.67
N ASN A 196 -17.90 -12.93 -0.41
CA ASN A 196 -17.72 -14.11 0.44
C ASN A 196 -16.66 -15.11 -0.08
N GLU A 197 -15.81 -14.69 -1.01
CA GLU A 197 -14.70 -15.47 -1.53
C GLU A 197 -13.37 -14.81 -1.19
N LEU A 198 -12.33 -15.62 -1.09
CA LEU A 198 -10.96 -15.17 -0.97
C LEU A 198 -10.33 -15.19 -2.35
N LEU A 199 -9.81 -14.05 -2.78
CA LEU A 199 -9.38 -13.78 -4.14
C LEU A 199 -7.98 -13.16 -4.15
N GLY A 200 -7.35 -13.15 -5.33
CA GLY A 200 -6.08 -12.48 -5.57
C GLY A 200 -5.02 -13.42 -6.11
N MET A 201 -3.88 -12.84 -6.48
CA MET A 201 -2.79 -13.57 -7.09
C MET A 201 -2.21 -14.64 -6.15
N ASP A 202 -1.97 -14.30 -4.88
CA ASP A 202 -1.47 -15.23 -3.87
C ASP A 202 -2.41 -16.43 -3.72
N ILE A 203 -3.72 -16.16 -3.73
CA ILE A 203 -4.74 -17.18 -3.55
C ILE A 203 -4.79 -18.11 -4.75
N GLU A 204 -4.62 -17.59 -5.95
CA GLU A 204 -4.56 -18.42 -7.15
C GLU A 204 -3.31 -19.30 -7.16
N VAL A 205 -2.14 -18.73 -6.82
CA VAL A 205 -0.89 -19.48 -6.71
C VAL A 205 -0.99 -20.59 -5.66
N ILE A 206 -1.50 -20.31 -4.46
CA ILE A 206 -1.57 -21.33 -3.40
C ILE A 206 -2.60 -22.42 -3.73
N ASN A 207 -3.72 -22.09 -4.36
CA ASN A 207 -4.68 -23.07 -4.82
C ASN A 207 -4.07 -23.98 -5.89
N ARG A 208 -3.30 -23.41 -6.84
CA ARG A 208 -2.61 -24.19 -7.85
C ARG A 208 -1.54 -25.11 -7.25
N VAL A 209 -0.77 -24.60 -6.27
CA VAL A 209 0.19 -25.41 -5.51
C VAL A 209 -0.52 -26.56 -4.79
N ALA A 210 -1.63 -26.30 -4.13
CA ALA A 210 -2.39 -27.32 -3.42
C ALA A 210 -2.92 -28.40 -4.36
N TYR A 211 -3.43 -28.02 -5.52
CA TYR A 211 -3.87 -28.93 -6.56
C TYR A 211 -2.72 -29.87 -6.99
N GLU A 212 -1.56 -29.32 -7.37
CA GLU A 212 -0.41 -30.11 -7.83
C GLU A 212 0.15 -31.04 -6.73
N LEU A 213 0.05 -30.63 -5.47
CA LEU A 213 0.49 -31.44 -4.34
C LEU A 213 -0.57 -32.39 -3.80
N ASN A 214 -1.78 -32.36 -4.35
CA ASN A 214 -2.97 -33.08 -3.88
C ASN A 214 -3.25 -32.80 -2.38
N MET A 215 -3.11 -31.53 -1.94
CA MET A 215 -3.29 -31.07 -0.57
C MET A 215 -4.45 -30.09 -0.48
N LYS A 216 -5.17 -30.08 0.64
CA LYS A 216 -6.17 -29.07 0.94
C LYS A 216 -5.51 -27.78 1.43
N VAL A 217 -6.20 -26.65 1.25
CA VAL A 217 -5.80 -25.37 1.89
C VAL A 217 -6.80 -25.02 2.97
N GLU A 218 -6.29 -24.77 4.17
CA GLU A 218 -7.02 -24.14 5.28
C GLU A 218 -6.54 -22.70 5.40
N TYR A 219 -7.44 -21.74 5.14
CA TYR A 219 -7.12 -20.32 5.20
C TYR A 219 -7.27 -19.76 6.61
N ILE A 220 -6.23 -19.07 7.08
CA ILE A 220 -6.19 -18.42 8.39
C ILE A 220 -6.00 -16.92 8.17
N PHE A 221 -6.90 -16.09 8.71
CA PHE A 221 -6.85 -14.64 8.51
C PHE A 221 -6.28 -13.93 9.73
N MET A 222 -5.31 -13.05 9.47
CA MET A 222 -4.70 -12.21 10.50
C MET A 222 -4.07 -10.97 9.86
N ASN A 223 -3.70 -9.98 10.69
CA ASN A 223 -3.00 -8.81 10.19
C ASN A 223 -1.59 -9.18 9.70
N PHE A 224 -1.06 -8.44 8.75
CA PHE A 224 0.26 -8.71 8.17
C PHE A 224 1.38 -8.85 9.20
N ALA A 225 1.38 -8.00 10.24
CA ALA A 225 2.38 -8.03 11.30
C ALA A 225 2.37 -9.33 12.14
N GLU A 226 1.26 -10.07 12.13
CA GLU A 226 1.08 -11.30 12.91
C GLU A 226 1.52 -12.56 12.14
N LEU A 227 1.72 -12.48 10.81
CA LEU A 227 1.98 -13.62 9.94
C LEU A 227 3.25 -14.39 10.32
N LEU A 228 4.40 -13.70 10.41
CA LEU A 228 5.66 -14.34 10.76
C LEU A 228 5.69 -14.88 12.19
N PRO A 229 5.19 -14.17 13.21
CA PRO A 229 5.00 -14.74 14.53
C PRO A 229 4.14 -16.02 14.53
N ALA A 230 2.99 -16.01 13.86
CA ALA A 230 2.11 -17.17 13.77
C ALA A 230 2.77 -18.37 13.10
N LEU A 231 3.57 -18.14 12.05
CA LEU A 231 4.35 -19.18 11.40
C LEU A 231 5.38 -19.81 12.36
N GLN A 232 6.13 -18.97 13.09
CA GLN A 232 7.15 -19.42 14.06
C GLN A 232 6.53 -20.20 15.24
N GLU A 233 5.34 -19.80 15.67
CA GLU A 233 4.58 -20.48 16.73
C GLU A 233 3.87 -21.75 16.24
N GLY A 234 3.96 -22.10 14.96
CA GLY A 234 3.31 -23.27 14.38
C GLY A 234 1.80 -23.16 14.22
N LYS A 235 1.25 -21.96 14.29
CA LYS A 235 -0.18 -21.69 14.03
C LYS A 235 -0.52 -21.80 12.55
N ALA A 236 0.45 -21.57 11.66
CA ALA A 236 0.37 -21.76 10.23
C ALA A 236 1.54 -22.59 9.73
N ASP A 237 1.40 -23.19 8.54
CA ASP A 237 2.48 -23.93 7.87
C ASP A 237 3.12 -23.08 6.77
N LEU A 238 2.35 -22.14 6.24
CA LEU A 238 2.73 -21.22 5.18
C LEU A 238 2.12 -19.84 5.44
N VAL A 239 2.85 -18.78 5.15
CA VAL A 239 2.35 -17.40 5.22
C VAL A 239 2.69 -16.64 3.94
N GLY A 240 1.84 -15.69 3.56
CA GLY A 240 2.01 -14.83 2.39
C GLY A 240 1.17 -13.55 2.47
N GLY A 241 1.10 -12.80 1.36
CA GLY A 241 0.45 -11.49 1.28
C GLY A 241 1.48 -10.42 0.94
N CYS A 242 2.03 -10.43 -0.28
CA CYS A 242 3.16 -9.56 -0.67
C CYS A 242 4.37 -9.69 0.26
N MET A 243 4.70 -10.91 0.70
CA MET A 243 5.77 -11.11 1.65
C MET A 243 7.14 -10.97 0.97
N SER A 244 7.75 -9.79 1.10
CA SER A 244 9.10 -9.51 0.57
C SER A 244 10.16 -10.41 1.19
N ILE A 245 11.08 -10.90 0.38
CA ILE A 245 12.25 -11.65 0.83
C ILE A 245 13.30 -10.65 1.34
N THR A 246 13.55 -10.65 2.65
CA THR A 246 14.59 -9.80 3.24
C THR A 246 15.58 -10.61 4.06
N PRO A 247 16.86 -10.18 4.19
CA PRO A 247 17.84 -10.88 5.03
C PRO A 247 17.35 -11.09 6.47
N ALA A 248 16.75 -10.09 7.08
CA ALA A 248 16.23 -10.17 8.45
C ALA A 248 15.10 -11.19 8.62
N ARG A 249 14.27 -11.39 7.58
CA ARG A 249 13.24 -12.44 7.57
C ARG A 249 13.85 -13.81 7.30
N GLN A 250 14.83 -13.89 6.38
CA GLN A 250 15.55 -15.12 6.07
C GLN A 250 16.32 -15.71 7.25
N GLU A 251 16.69 -14.92 8.24
CA GLU A 251 17.25 -15.44 9.49
C GLU A 251 16.24 -16.27 10.28
N LYS A 252 14.96 -15.99 10.17
CA LYS A 252 13.87 -16.53 11.00
C LYS A 252 13.02 -17.59 10.30
N VAL A 253 12.90 -17.52 9.00
CA VAL A 253 12.04 -18.36 8.17
C VAL A 253 12.76 -18.77 6.89
N ASP A 254 12.24 -19.77 6.18
CA ASP A 254 12.66 -20.11 4.83
C ASP A 254 11.60 -19.64 3.84
N PHE A 255 12.04 -19.03 2.75
CA PHE A 255 11.17 -18.65 1.64
C PHE A 255 11.14 -19.76 0.60
N VAL A 256 9.98 -19.96 -0.01
CA VAL A 256 9.85 -20.80 -1.21
C VAL A 256 10.38 -20.06 -2.45
N HIS A 257 10.35 -20.68 -3.61
CA HIS A 257 10.67 -19.98 -4.86
C HIS A 257 9.77 -18.75 -5.04
N PRO A 258 10.31 -17.56 -5.38
CA PRO A 258 9.50 -16.36 -5.56
C PRO A 258 8.45 -16.55 -6.66
N TYR A 259 7.21 -16.13 -6.39
CA TYR A 259 6.12 -16.20 -7.37
C TYR A 259 5.82 -14.88 -8.07
N TYR A 260 6.37 -13.77 -7.56
CA TYR A 260 6.16 -12.44 -8.12
C TYR A 260 7.45 -11.62 -8.08
N LYS A 261 7.74 -10.95 -9.20
CA LYS A 261 8.82 -9.95 -9.30
C LYS A 261 8.17 -8.60 -9.56
N GLY A 262 8.32 -7.69 -8.66
CA GLY A 262 7.76 -6.34 -8.69
C GLY A 262 8.73 -5.32 -8.15
N GLY A 263 8.21 -4.25 -7.60
CA GLY A 263 8.99 -3.16 -7.05
C GLY A 263 8.34 -2.57 -5.79
N MET A 264 9.06 -1.64 -5.20
CA MET A 264 8.61 -0.79 -4.11
C MET A 264 8.20 0.56 -4.68
N ALA A 265 7.11 1.13 -4.20
CA ALA A 265 6.55 2.36 -4.72
C ALA A 265 6.23 3.38 -3.63
N VAL A 266 6.22 4.64 -4.01
CA VAL A 266 5.68 5.73 -3.20
C VAL A 266 4.37 6.21 -3.82
N LEU A 267 3.28 6.07 -3.07
CA LEU A 267 1.97 6.60 -3.42
C LEU A 267 1.79 7.98 -2.78
N ALA A 268 1.39 8.96 -3.58
CA ALA A 268 1.21 10.34 -3.15
C ALA A 268 -0.08 10.94 -3.71
N ARG A 269 -0.47 12.12 -3.17
CA ARG A 269 -1.62 12.88 -3.71
C ARG A 269 -1.23 13.75 -4.87
N ARG A 270 -2.15 13.90 -5.83
CA ARG A 270 -2.06 14.93 -6.86
C ARG A 270 -2.26 16.31 -6.27
N ALA A 271 -1.62 17.32 -6.83
CA ALA A 271 -1.91 18.71 -6.54
C ALA A 271 -3.38 19.02 -6.88
N SER A 272 -4.03 19.85 -6.07
CA SER A 272 -5.44 20.23 -6.30
C SER A 272 -5.60 21.00 -7.60
N LYS A 273 -6.54 20.62 -8.47
CA LYS A 273 -6.84 21.29 -9.77
C LYS A 273 -7.13 22.80 -9.64
N THR A 274 -7.46 23.29 -8.46
CA THR A 274 -7.70 24.71 -8.20
C THR A 274 -6.42 25.56 -8.32
N GLN A 275 -5.25 24.95 -8.25
CA GLN A 275 -3.95 25.63 -8.36
C GLN A 275 -3.41 25.65 -9.81
N GLN A 276 -3.89 24.78 -10.70
CA GLN A 276 -3.44 24.73 -12.11
C GLN A 276 -4.08 25.78 -13.04
N LYS A 277 -5.06 26.57 -12.58
CA LYS A 277 -5.70 27.64 -13.37
C LYS A 277 -5.12 29.04 -13.11
N ALA A 278 -4.07 29.17 -12.34
CA ALA A 278 -3.42 30.45 -12.01
C ALA A 278 -2.09 30.67 -12.75
N GLU A 279 -1.73 29.80 -13.70
CA GLU A 279 -0.71 30.03 -14.73
C GLU A 279 -1.42 30.27 -16.08
#